data_828634358310d44f903f4c3c5d8fc177
#
_entry.id   828634358310d44f903f4c3c5d8fc177
#
_cell.length_a   1.000
_cell.length_b   1.000
_cell.length_c   1.000
_cell.angle_alpha   90.00
_cell.angle_beta   90.00
_cell.angle_gamma   90.00
#
_symmetry.space_group_name_H-M   'P 1'
#
loop_
_entity.id
_entity.type
_entity.pdbx_description
1 polymer ?
#
loop_
_entity_poly.entity_id
_entity_poly.type
_entity_poly.pdbx_seq_one_letter_code
_entity_poly.pdbx_strand_id
1 'polypeptide(L)'
;PARLKHLGECAAALGAPLVSEHIAFVRAGNREAGHLLPVPRSRAALDVVVANVRIAQDALDVPLALEHVASVLSWPDDELSEAQFLCEIIERTGALLLLDVANLYTSAVNFGADPLAALDTLPLERIAYVHVAGGDLRDGVCHDTHTADVPEPILDLLAELASRTALP
;
A
#
# COMPACT_ATOMS: atom_id res chain seq x y z
N PRO A 1 15.32 13.88 -3.03
CA PRO A 1 15.70 14.44 -4.33
C PRO A 1 16.49 13.44 -5.20
N ALA A 2 17.66 12.93 -4.74
CA ALA A 2 18.49 12.06 -5.59
C ALA A 2 17.82 10.73 -5.94
N ARG A 3 17.13 10.09 -4.99
CA ARG A 3 16.42 8.82 -5.22
C ARG A 3 15.22 9.00 -6.17
N LEU A 4 14.44 10.07 -6.02
CA LEU A 4 13.32 10.36 -6.91
C LEU A 4 13.80 10.64 -8.34
N LYS A 5 14.90 11.40 -8.48
CA LYS A 5 15.51 11.61 -9.80
C LYS A 5 15.93 10.29 -10.44
N HIS A 6 16.59 9.42 -9.68
CA HIS A 6 16.99 8.10 -10.16
C HIS A 6 15.78 7.22 -10.54
N LEU A 7 14.71 7.23 -9.75
CA LEU A 7 13.47 6.53 -10.07
C LEU A 7 12.87 7.02 -11.39
N GLY A 8 12.82 8.34 -11.61
CA GLY A 8 12.36 8.93 -12.87
C GLY A 8 13.23 8.54 -14.06
N GLU A 9 14.57 8.55 -13.89
CA GLU A 9 15.51 8.09 -14.92
C GLU A 9 15.31 6.62 -15.28
N CYS A 10 15.08 5.74 -14.29
CA CYS A 10 14.78 4.34 -14.54
C CYS A 10 13.43 4.16 -15.25
N ALA A 11 12.38 4.86 -14.82
CA ALA A 11 11.08 4.82 -15.46
C ALA A 11 11.16 5.23 -16.95
N ALA A 12 11.87 6.32 -17.22
CA ALA A 12 12.08 6.78 -18.60
C ALA A 12 12.88 5.78 -19.44
N ALA A 13 13.96 5.22 -18.90
CA ALA A 13 14.80 4.23 -19.60
C ALA A 13 14.04 2.94 -19.94
N LEU A 14 13.09 2.53 -19.10
CA LEU A 14 12.26 1.34 -19.29
C LEU A 14 10.97 1.61 -20.08
N GLY A 15 10.64 2.88 -20.35
CA GLY A 15 9.35 3.26 -20.93
C GLY A 15 8.17 2.87 -20.03
N ALA A 16 8.37 2.93 -18.71
CA ALA A 16 7.35 2.53 -17.75
C ALA A 16 6.13 3.48 -17.83
N PRO A 17 4.90 2.96 -17.91
CA PRO A 17 3.70 3.80 -18.01
C PRO A 17 3.32 4.44 -16.67
N LEU A 18 3.81 3.92 -15.56
CA LEU A 18 3.67 4.44 -14.21
C LEU A 18 4.80 3.88 -13.31
N VAL A 19 4.94 4.42 -12.12
CA VAL A 19 5.77 3.86 -11.04
C VAL A 19 4.91 3.63 -9.81
N SER A 20 5.33 2.70 -8.95
CA SER A 20 4.69 2.47 -7.66
C SER A 20 5.70 2.54 -6.52
N GLU A 21 5.20 2.92 -5.34
CA GLU A 21 5.97 2.96 -4.11
C GLU A 21 5.09 2.60 -2.91
N HIS A 22 5.71 1.98 -1.91
CA HIS A 22 5.01 1.64 -0.67
C HIS A 22 4.83 2.86 0.24
N ILE A 23 3.69 2.90 0.91
CA ILE A 23 3.46 3.80 2.05
C ILE A 23 4.08 3.14 3.28
N ALA A 24 5.38 3.26 3.41
CA ALA A 24 6.16 2.54 4.40
C ALA A 24 7.22 3.40 5.08
N PHE A 25 7.55 2.98 6.26
CA PHE A 25 8.61 3.53 7.07
C PHE A 25 9.81 2.58 7.04
N VAL A 26 10.89 2.96 6.38
CA VAL A 26 12.05 2.06 6.15
C VAL A 26 13.28 2.48 6.91
N ARG A 27 13.31 3.72 7.43
CA ARG A 27 14.48 4.24 8.14
C ARG A 27 14.12 5.37 9.09
N ALA A 28 14.92 5.53 10.14
CA ALA A 28 14.90 6.67 11.05
C ALA A 28 16.32 7.19 11.27
N GLY A 29 16.61 8.41 10.82
CA GLY A 29 17.96 8.96 10.82
C GLY A 29 18.93 8.07 10.03
N ASN A 30 19.94 7.54 10.70
CA ASN A 30 20.95 6.64 10.11
C ASN A 30 20.67 5.16 10.34
N ARG A 31 19.50 4.80 10.89
CA ARG A 31 19.14 3.40 11.15
C ARG A 31 18.14 2.94 10.11
N GLU A 32 18.45 1.81 9.49
CA GLU A 32 17.52 1.08 8.59
C GLU A 32 16.63 0.18 9.45
N ALA A 33 15.35 0.10 9.09
CA ALA A 33 14.41 -0.82 9.74
C ALA A 33 14.61 -2.28 9.29
N GLY A 34 15.21 -2.49 8.12
CA GLY A 34 15.38 -3.82 7.53
C GLY A 34 14.08 -4.45 7.01
N HIS A 35 12.98 -3.74 7.12
CA HIS A 35 11.64 -4.15 6.71
C HIS A 35 10.77 -2.93 6.40
N LEU A 36 9.67 -3.15 5.68
CA LEU A 36 8.63 -2.14 5.46
C LEU A 36 7.77 -2.07 6.73
N LEU A 37 7.82 -0.96 7.44
CA LEU A 37 6.99 -0.74 8.62
C LEU A 37 5.80 0.17 8.27
N PRO A 38 4.60 -0.08 8.81
CA PRO A 38 3.46 0.78 8.57
C PRO A 38 3.71 2.19 9.12
N VAL A 39 3.31 3.19 8.36
CA VAL A 39 3.33 4.59 8.80
C VAL A 39 2.24 4.79 9.88
N PRO A 40 2.48 5.58 10.95
CA PRO A 40 1.43 5.95 11.89
C PRO A 40 0.25 6.58 11.16
N ARG A 41 -0.97 6.13 11.45
CA ARG A 41 -2.20 6.63 10.81
C ARG A 41 -2.82 7.79 11.59
N SER A 42 -1.97 8.67 12.12
CA SER A 42 -2.39 9.94 12.72
C SER A 42 -2.63 11.00 11.64
N ARG A 43 -3.42 12.01 11.93
CA ARG A 43 -3.64 13.14 11.02
C ARG A 43 -2.36 13.91 10.72
N ALA A 44 -1.47 14.03 11.69
CA ALA A 44 -0.16 14.66 11.50
C ALA A 44 0.72 13.87 10.52
N ALA A 45 0.75 12.53 10.63
CA ALA A 45 1.48 11.68 9.70
C ALA A 45 0.85 11.71 8.30
N LEU A 46 -0.48 11.76 8.21
CA LEU A 46 -1.20 11.93 6.95
C LEU A 46 -0.76 13.18 6.20
N ASP A 47 -0.66 14.33 6.87
CA ASP A 47 -0.20 15.58 6.26
C ASP A 47 1.23 15.47 5.72
N VAL A 48 2.12 14.79 6.45
CA VAL A 48 3.51 14.53 6.01
C VAL A 48 3.53 13.61 4.78
N VAL A 49 2.76 12.53 4.80
CA VAL A 49 2.70 11.59 3.65
C VAL A 49 2.15 12.30 2.42
N VAL A 50 1.06 13.04 2.54
CA VAL A 50 0.48 13.82 1.43
C VAL A 50 1.49 14.81 0.84
N ALA A 51 2.23 15.53 1.70
CA ALA A 51 3.28 16.44 1.23
C ALA A 51 4.39 15.70 0.48
N ASN A 52 4.84 14.56 0.99
CA ASN A 52 5.87 13.74 0.36
C ASN A 52 5.41 13.14 -0.98
N VAL A 53 4.17 12.68 -1.06
CA VAL A 53 3.58 12.16 -2.32
C VAL A 53 3.55 13.25 -3.38
N ARG A 54 3.13 14.47 -3.05
CA ARG A 54 3.15 15.60 -3.99
C ARG A 54 4.56 15.93 -4.48
N ILE A 55 5.56 15.93 -3.58
CA ILE A 55 6.97 16.12 -3.97
C ILE A 55 7.43 15.00 -4.91
N ALA A 56 6.98 13.77 -4.68
CA ALA A 56 7.31 12.65 -5.57
C ALA A 56 6.65 12.82 -6.95
N GLN A 57 5.37 13.17 -6.98
CA GLN A 57 4.63 13.43 -8.24
C GLN A 57 5.26 14.57 -9.05
N ASP A 58 5.67 15.66 -8.39
CA ASP A 58 6.35 16.79 -9.06
C ASP A 58 7.71 16.41 -9.67
N ALA A 59 8.33 15.33 -9.20
CA ALA A 59 9.64 14.85 -9.65
C ALA A 59 9.57 13.71 -10.69
N LEU A 60 8.37 13.24 -11.02
CA LEU A 60 8.12 12.11 -11.91
C LEU A 60 7.32 12.57 -13.13
N ASP A 61 7.73 12.11 -14.33
CA ASP A 61 7.02 12.38 -15.59
C ASP A 61 5.90 11.36 -15.87
N VAL A 62 5.71 10.38 -14.98
CA VAL A 62 4.71 9.32 -15.10
C VAL A 62 3.86 9.27 -13.83
N PRO A 63 2.63 8.75 -13.88
CA PRO A 63 1.78 8.60 -12.71
C PRO A 63 2.45 7.79 -11.59
N LEU A 64 2.14 8.15 -10.34
CA LEU A 64 2.56 7.43 -9.14
C LEU A 64 1.38 6.64 -8.58
N ALA A 65 1.57 5.34 -8.40
CA ALA A 65 0.68 4.47 -7.64
C ALA A 65 1.25 4.23 -6.23
N LEU A 66 0.38 4.15 -5.25
CA LEU A 66 0.76 3.93 -3.85
C LEU A 66 0.25 2.58 -3.38
N GLU A 67 1.11 1.84 -2.70
CA GLU A 67 0.83 0.53 -2.14
C GLU A 67 0.88 0.58 -0.61
N HIS A 68 -0.13 0.02 0.04
CA HIS A 68 -0.10 -0.23 1.48
C HIS A 68 0.72 -1.49 1.80
N VAL A 69 1.19 -1.61 3.04
CA VAL A 69 1.99 -2.77 3.46
C VAL A 69 1.18 -3.72 4.34
N ALA A 70 1.53 -4.99 4.35
CA ALA A 70 1.01 -5.96 5.31
C ALA A 70 1.44 -5.55 6.73
N SER A 71 0.48 -5.10 7.52
CA SER A 71 0.76 -4.56 8.85
C SER A 71 0.84 -5.67 9.90
N VAL A 72 1.96 -5.73 10.62
CA VAL A 72 2.19 -6.63 11.76
C VAL A 72 2.14 -5.89 13.11
N LEU A 73 2.00 -4.58 13.07
CA LEU A 73 1.87 -3.73 14.26
C LEU A 73 0.95 -2.54 13.97
N SER A 74 0.34 -1.99 15.00
CA SER A 74 -0.35 -0.70 14.98
C SER A 74 0.33 0.27 15.93
N TRP A 75 0.21 1.56 15.64
CA TRP A 75 0.78 2.59 16.50
C TRP A 75 -0.26 3.02 17.54
N PRO A 76 0.16 3.32 18.80
CA PRO A 76 -0.78 3.76 19.83
C PRO A 76 -1.57 5.02 19.49
N ASP A 77 -1.00 5.86 18.62
CA ASP A 77 -1.59 7.15 18.20
C ASP A 77 -2.32 7.06 16.86
N ASP A 78 -2.68 5.85 16.39
CA ASP A 78 -3.49 5.69 15.18
C ASP A 78 -4.89 6.27 15.39
N GLU A 79 -5.26 7.26 14.57
CA GLU A 79 -6.55 7.96 14.59
C GLU A 79 -7.49 7.49 13.46
N LEU A 80 -6.91 6.93 12.40
CA LEU A 80 -7.61 6.49 11.19
C LEU A 80 -7.44 4.98 10.99
N SER A 81 -8.44 4.33 10.39
CA SER A 81 -8.25 2.99 9.86
C SER A 81 -7.31 3.03 8.66
N GLU A 82 -6.77 1.89 8.27
CA GLU A 82 -5.90 1.79 7.08
C GLU A 82 -6.60 2.28 5.82
N ALA A 83 -7.84 1.81 5.60
CA ALA A 83 -8.64 2.23 4.44
C ALA A 83 -8.93 3.74 4.45
N GLN A 84 -9.28 4.33 5.61
CA GLN A 84 -9.47 5.78 5.73
C GLN A 84 -8.20 6.55 5.42
N PHE A 85 -7.04 6.07 5.92
CA PHE A 85 -5.76 6.71 5.68
C PHE A 85 -5.38 6.70 4.19
N LEU A 86 -5.58 5.56 3.52
CA LEU A 86 -5.37 5.43 2.08
C LEU A 86 -6.30 6.35 1.27
N CYS A 87 -7.60 6.33 1.58
CA CYS A 87 -8.57 7.21 0.92
C CYS A 87 -8.15 8.67 0.99
N GLU A 88 -7.84 9.15 2.18
CA GLU A 88 -7.42 10.54 2.39
C GLU A 88 -6.13 10.90 1.60
N ILE A 89 -5.16 9.98 1.52
CA ILE A 89 -3.95 10.21 0.71
C ILE A 89 -4.33 10.30 -0.77
N ILE A 90 -5.08 9.34 -1.28
CA ILE A 90 -5.47 9.28 -2.70
C ILE A 90 -6.31 10.50 -3.09
N GLU A 91 -7.33 10.86 -2.29
CA GLU A 91 -8.18 12.03 -2.54
C GLU A 91 -7.38 13.34 -2.55
N ARG A 92 -6.46 13.50 -1.59
CA ARG A 92 -5.70 14.75 -1.44
C ARG A 92 -4.57 14.90 -2.45
N THR A 93 -4.08 13.81 -3.04
CA THR A 93 -2.92 13.82 -3.96
C THR A 93 -3.29 13.51 -5.40
N GLY A 94 -4.41 12.82 -5.64
CA GLY A 94 -4.76 12.29 -6.95
C GLY A 94 -3.87 11.12 -7.39
N ALA A 95 -3.06 10.54 -6.50
CA ALA A 95 -2.26 9.35 -6.80
C ALA A 95 -3.15 8.17 -7.19
N LEU A 96 -2.57 7.19 -7.86
CA LEU A 96 -3.23 5.93 -8.13
C LEU A 96 -3.04 4.96 -6.96
N LEU A 97 -3.83 3.92 -6.90
CA LEU A 97 -3.72 2.86 -5.91
C LEU A 97 -3.14 1.59 -6.58
N LEU A 98 -2.09 1.05 -6.01
CA LEU A 98 -1.72 -0.35 -6.17
C LEU A 98 -2.35 -1.09 -4.98
N LEU A 99 -3.34 -1.93 -5.25
CA LEU A 99 -3.98 -2.71 -4.20
C LEU A 99 -3.37 -4.10 -4.14
N ASP A 100 -2.59 -4.37 -3.09
CA ASP A 100 -2.15 -5.72 -2.78
C ASP A 100 -3.22 -6.41 -1.92
N VAL A 101 -3.90 -7.41 -2.51
CA VAL A 101 -4.99 -8.15 -1.86
C VAL A 101 -4.46 -9.02 -0.72
N ALA A 102 -3.21 -9.51 -0.83
CA ALA A 102 -2.57 -10.29 0.23
C ALA A 102 -2.23 -9.41 1.43
N ASN A 103 -1.74 -8.18 1.20
CA ASN A 103 -1.49 -7.20 2.27
C ASN A 103 -2.78 -6.83 3.00
N LEU A 104 -3.86 -6.61 2.24
CA LEU A 104 -5.18 -6.30 2.81
C LEU A 104 -5.68 -7.45 3.70
N TYR A 105 -5.63 -8.67 3.19
CA TYR A 105 -6.01 -9.87 3.94
C TYR A 105 -5.14 -10.07 5.18
N THR A 106 -3.80 -9.97 5.01
CA THR A 106 -2.83 -10.15 6.09
C THR A 106 -3.03 -9.15 7.22
N SER A 107 -3.19 -7.88 6.89
CA SER A 107 -3.51 -6.83 7.87
C SER A 107 -4.81 -7.12 8.59
N ALA A 108 -5.87 -7.48 7.86
CA ALA A 108 -7.17 -7.79 8.45
C ALA A 108 -7.09 -8.98 9.43
N VAL A 109 -6.42 -10.06 9.06
CA VAL A 109 -6.24 -11.22 9.94
C VAL A 109 -5.44 -10.85 11.20
N ASN A 110 -4.35 -10.10 11.05
CA ASN A 110 -3.48 -9.72 12.17
C ASN A 110 -4.21 -8.84 13.21
N PHE A 111 -5.19 -8.05 12.79
CA PHE A 111 -5.93 -7.15 13.68
C PHE A 111 -7.38 -7.58 13.95
N GLY A 112 -7.79 -8.75 13.46
CA GLY A 112 -9.16 -9.26 13.66
C GLY A 112 -10.22 -8.42 12.96
N ALA A 113 -9.87 -7.81 11.82
CA ALA A 113 -10.76 -7.00 10.98
C ALA A 113 -11.35 -7.85 9.84
N ASP A 114 -12.39 -7.30 9.19
CA ASP A 114 -12.97 -7.87 7.98
C ASP A 114 -12.33 -7.24 6.74
N PRO A 115 -11.62 -8.01 5.89
CA PRO A 115 -11.02 -7.47 4.67
C PRO A 115 -12.05 -6.98 3.66
N LEU A 116 -13.27 -7.53 3.65
CA LEU A 116 -14.35 -7.06 2.78
C LEU A 116 -14.83 -5.65 3.15
N ALA A 117 -14.88 -5.34 4.46
CA ALA A 117 -15.23 -4.00 4.92
C ALA A 117 -14.21 -2.94 4.47
N ALA A 118 -12.94 -3.33 4.30
CA ALA A 118 -11.93 -2.44 3.74
C ALA A 118 -12.20 -2.16 2.25
N LEU A 119 -12.59 -3.15 1.46
CA LEU A 119 -12.98 -2.95 0.05
C LEU A 119 -14.18 -2.01 -0.12
N ASP A 120 -15.10 -1.98 0.85
CA ASP A 120 -16.25 -1.06 0.83
C ASP A 120 -15.82 0.41 0.98
N THR A 121 -14.64 0.64 1.56
CA THR A 121 -14.14 1.98 1.87
C THR A 121 -13.14 2.49 0.84
N LEU A 122 -12.36 1.58 0.21
CA LEU A 122 -11.28 1.95 -0.70
C LEU A 122 -11.79 2.56 -2.01
N PRO A 123 -11.05 3.53 -2.60
CA PRO A 123 -11.40 4.16 -3.87
C PRO A 123 -11.05 3.23 -5.04
N LEU A 124 -11.89 2.20 -5.29
CA LEU A 124 -11.63 1.14 -6.25
C LEU A 124 -11.43 1.66 -7.68
N GLU A 125 -12.05 2.79 -8.02
CA GLU A 125 -11.87 3.47 -9.32
C GLU A 125 -10.48 4.08 -9.51
N ARG A 126 -9.68 4.14 -8.44
CA ARG A 126 -8.29 4.64 -8.47
C ARG A 126 -7.25 3.53 -8.59
N ILE A 127 -7.68 2.26 -8.61
CA ILE A 127 -6.77 1.13 -8.74
C ILE A 127 -6.14 1.15 -10.12
N ALA A 128 -4.80 1.19 -10.17
CA ALA A 128 -4.02 1.06 -11.39
C ALA A 128 -3.76 -0.40 -11.74
N TYR A 129 -3.44 -1.20 -10.72
CA TYR A 129 -3.23 -2.64 -10.83
C TYR A 129 -3.24 -3.30 -9.44
N VAL A 130 -3.23 -4.62 -9.43
CA VAL A 130 -3.40 -5.43 -8.22
C VAL A 130 -2.20 -6.36 -8.06
N HIS A 131 -1.71 -6.51 -6.82
CA HIS A 131 -0.80 -7.57 -6.43
C HIS A 131 -1.53 -8.66 -5.67
N VAL A 132 -1.03 -9.89 -5.83
CA VAL A 132 -1.49 -11.09 -5.12
C VAL A 132 -0.28 -11.94 -4.77
N ALA A 133 -0.14 -12.33 -3.51
CA ALA A 133 0.95 -13.17 -3.05
C ALA A 133 0.47 -14.16 -1.97
N GLY A 134 1.26 -15.19 -1.71
CA GLY A 134 1.09 -16.07 -0.56
C GLY A 134 2.08 -15.71 0.54
N GLY A 135 1.61 -15.78 1.79
CA GLY A 135 2.41 -15.47 2.98
C GLY A 135 2.44 -16.63 3.97
N ASP A 136 3.17 -16.45 5.06
CA ASP A 136 3.35 -17.44 6.12
C ASP A 136 2.65 -17.00 7.41
N LEU A 137 2.12 -17.97 8.15
CA LEU A 137 1.68 -17.78 9.54
C LEU A 137 2.80 -18.22 10.49
N ARG A 138 3.34 -17.28 11.28
CA ARG A 138 4.39 -17.55 12.28
C ARG A 138 3.98 -16.98 13.62
N ASP A 139 3.98 -17.80 14.65
CA ASP A 139 3.64 -17.42 16.03
C ASP A 139 2.29 -16.69 16.16
N GLY A 140 1.31 -17.07 15.31
CA GLY A 140 -0.02 -16.46 15.28
C GLY A 140 -0.11 -15.12 14.52
N VAL A 141 0.97 -14.69 13.86
CA VAL A 141 1.03 -13.49 13.01
C VAL A 141 1.20 -13.89 11.56
N CYS A 142 0.36 -13.35 10.69
CA CYS A 142 0.52 -13.48 9.25
C CYS A 142 1.61 -12.53 8.74
N HIS A 143 2.51 -13.06 7.91
CA HIS A 143 3.60 -12.31 7.29
C HIS A 143 3.48 -12.40 5.78
N ASP A 144 3.62 -11.27 5.12
CA ASP A 144 3.73 -11.19 3.66
C ASP A 144 5.16 -11.56 3.23
N THR A 145 5.39 -12.84 2.92
CA THR A 145 6.71 -13.36 2.60
C THR A 145 6.90 -13.70 1.12
N HIS A 146 5.83 -13.78 0.36
CA HIS A 146 5.84 -14.20 -1.05
C HIS A 146 6.49 -15.57 -1.29
N THR A 147 6.46 -16.45 -0.29
CA THR A 147 7.16 -17.75 -0.33
C THR A 147 6.23 -18.96 -0.33
N ALA A 148 4.93 -18.74 -0.20
CA ALA A 148 3.91 -19.79 -0.18
C ALA A 148 2.92 -19.63 -1.34
N ASP A 149 2.14 -20.66 -1.59
CA ASP A 149 1.02 -20.60 -2.51
C ASP A 149 -0.03 -19.57 -1.99
N VAL A 150 -0.72 -18.92 -2.91
CA VAL A 150 -1.80 -17.99 -2.57
C VAL A 150 -2.96 -18.77 -1.93
N PRO A 151 -3.33 -18.50 -0.67
CA PRO A 151 -4.41 -19.23 -0.02
C PRO A 151 -5.78 -18.83 -0.55
N GLU A 152 -6.73 -19.78 -0.49
CA GLU A 152 -8.09 -19.61 -1.00
C GLU A 152 -8.78 -18.31 -0.51
N PRO A 153 -8.71 -17.90 0.77
CA PRO A 153 -9.32 -16.65 1.21
C PRO A 153 -8.81 -15.39 0.49
N ILE A 154 -7.55 -15.37 0.07
CA ILE A 154 -7.00 -14.26 -0.73
C ILE A 154 -7.55 -14.30 -2.16
N LEU A 155 -7.71 -15.51 -2.75
CA LEU A 155 -8.32 -15.68 -4.05
C LEU A 155 -9.81 -15.29 -4.04
N ASP A 156 -10.54 -15.61 -2.97
CA ASP A 156 -11.92 -15.20 -2.79
C ASP A 156 -12.04 -13.66 -2.69
N LEU A 157 -11.14 -13.03 -1.94
CA LEU A 157 -11.08 -11.57 -1.85
C LEU A 157 -10.75 -10.91 -3.20
N LEU A 158 -9.85 -11.51 -3.99
CA LEU A 158 -9.55 -11.08 -5.35
C LEU A 158 -10.77 -11.23 -6.27
N ALA A 159 -11.51 -12.33 -6.18
CA ALA A 159 -12.72 -12.56 -6.96
C ALA A 159 -13.80 -11.53 -6.59
N GLU A 160 -13.97 -11.22 -5.33
CA GLU A 160 -14.88 -10.17 -4.88
C GLU A 160 -14.46 -8.80 -5.41
N LEU A 161 -13.18 -8.44 -5.30
CA LEU A 161 -12.65 -7.21 -5.90
C LEU A 161 -12.95 -7.13 -7.40
N ALA A 162 -12.68 -8.20 -8.14
CA ALA A 162 -12.93 -8.28 -9.57
C ALA A 162 -14.43 -8.13 -9.92
N SER A 163 -15.32 -8.55 -9.03
CA SER A 163 -16.78 -8.36 -9.23
C SER A 163 -17.24 -6.90 -9.06
N ARG A 164 -16.47 -6.10 -8.31
CA ARG A 164 -16.80 -4.70 -7.98
C ARG A 164 -16.20 -3.69 -8.94
N THR A 165 -15.20 -4.07 -9.71
CA THR A 165 -14.45 -3.17 -10.58
C THR A 165 -14.09 -3.83 -11.89
N ALA A 166 -14.12 -3.04 -12.98
CA ALA A 166 -13.59 -3.45 -14.27
C ALA A 166 -12.08 -3.16 -14.30
N LEU A 167 -11.31 -3.96 -13.58
CA LEU A 167 -9.84 -3.84 -13.61
C LEU A 167 -9.30 -4.28 -14.98
N PRO A 168 -8.25 -3.62 -15.49
CA PRO A 168 -7.58 -4.03 -16.72
C PRO A 168 -6.85 -5.36 -16.56
#